data_620d8d9834a3dde76489a870c1c53f98
#
_entry.id   620d8d9834a3dde76489a870c1c53f98
#
_cell.length_a   1.000
_cell.length_b   1.000
_cell.length_c   1.000
_cell.angle_alpha   90.00
_cell.angle_beta   90.00
_cell.angle_gamma   90.00
#
_symmetry.space_group_name_H-M   'P 1'
#
loop_
_entity.id
_entity.type
_entity.pdbx_description
1 polymer ?
#
loop_
_entity_poly.entity_id
_entity_poly.type
_entity_poly.pdbx_seq_one_letter_code
_entity_poly.pdbx_strand_id
1 'polypeptide(L)'
;MDGAKLLKLLVVAAIVFGAWKYGLPWIKQQTSHTVEASAAGSAESSCIANAERASESWGSGIGRFVNPPYDMDAWSRFRQDTEAQIATAESSCEGSSESCQTARAAMRDLRSLVADLDSALRNGTSPAGDIVRRQESIDNQLNAAHAMARAGK
;
A
#
# COMPACT_ATOMS: atom_id res chain seq x y z
N MET A 1 15.77 29.80 -59.41
CA MET A 1 15.07 29.14 -58.25
C MET A 1 13.62 29.58 -58.30
N ASP A 2 12.70 28.62 -58.45
CA ASP A 2 11.28 28.90 -58.63
C ASP A 2 10.68 29.42 -57.33
N GLY A 3 10.07 30.63 -57.38
CA GLY A 3 9.49 31.28 -56.22
C GLY A 3 8.43 30.43 -55.46
N ALA A 4 7.81 29.49 -56.20
CA ALA A 4 6.86 28.53 -55.63
C ALA A 4 7.53 27.50 -54.66
N LYS A 5 8.80 27.14 -54.89
CA LYS A 5 9.57 26.25 -53.99
C LYS A 5 10.00 26.98 -52.72
N LEU A 6 10.32 28.26 -52.82
CA LEU A 6 10.72 29.08 -51.67
C LEU A 6 9.54 29.35 -50.74
N LEU A 7 8.34 29.56 -51.31
CA LEU A 7 7.10 29.74 -50.56
C LEU A 7 6.71 28.46 -49.78
N LYS A 8 6.84 27.29 -50.40
CA LYS A 8 6.56 25.99 -49.73
C LYS A 8 7.53 25.71 -48.57
N LEU A 9 8.80 26.08 -48.72
CA LEU A 9 9.80 25.92 -47.66
C LEU A 9 9.53 26.81 -46.45
N LEU A 10 9.09 28.05 -46.70
CA LEU A 10 8.72 29.00 -45.63
C LEU A 10 7.47 28.55 -44.85
N VAL A 11 6.47 28.00 -45.54
CA VAL A 11 5.25 27.49 -44.86
C VAL A 11 5.57 26.26 -44.00
N VAL A 12 6.39 25.33 -44.46
CA VAL A 12 6.81 24.15 -43.70
C VAL A 12 7.64 24.56 -42.48
N ALA A 13 8.54 25.53 -42.61
CA ALA A 13 9.34 26.05 -41.48
C ALA A 13 8.45 26.71 -40.42
N ALA A 14 7.43 27.46 -40.81
CA ALA A 14 6.49 28.11 -39.89
C ALA A 14 5.64 27.11 -39.11
N ILE A 15 5.21 26.01 -39.75
CA ILE A 15 4.42 24.95 -39.08
C ILE A 15 5.30 24.18 -38.07
N VAL A 16 6.54 23.85 -38.43
CA VAL A 16 7.46 23.15 -37.52
C VAL A 16 7.84 24.03 -36.34
N PHE A 17 8.06 25.34 -36.53
CA PHE A 17 8.41 26.26 -35.45
C PHE A 17 7.21 26.57 -34.55
N GLY A 18 6.01 26.65 -35.11
CA GLY A 18 4.76 26.83 -34.35
C GLY A 18 4.45 25.61 -33.46
N ALA A 19 4.60 24.41 -33.98
CA ALA A 19 4.42 23.16 -33.24
C ALA A 19 5.43 23.02 -32.11
N TRP A 20 6.68 23.47 -32.29
CA TRP A 20 7.72 23.39 -31.27
C TRP A 20 7.50 24.39 -30.11
N LYS A 21 6.99 25.58 -30.43
CA LYS A 21 6.80 26.65 -29.45
C LYS A 21 5.51 26.50 -28.62
N TYR A 22 4.45 25.90 -29.19
CA TYR A 22 3.13 25.81 -28.58
C TYR A 22 2.69 24.38 -28.25
N GLY A 23 3.27 23.36 -28.87
CA GLY A 23 2.89 21.96 -28.66
C GLY A 23 3.61 21.27 -27.48
N LEU A 24 4.86 21.64 -27.21
CA LEU A 24 5.67 21.01 -26.15
C LEU A 24 5.18 21.21 -24.70
N PRO A 25 4.67 22.41 -24.29
CA PRO A 25 4.19 22.56 -22.92
C PRO A 25 2.92 21.74 -22.63
N TRP A 26 2.07 21.52 -23.65
CA TRP A 26 0.83 20.76 -23.46
C TRP A 26 1.09 19.26 -23.34
N ILE A 27 2.05 18.71 -24.09
CA ILE A 27 2.45 17.29 -24.00
C ILE A 27 3.13 17.00 -22.66
N LYS A 28 3.95 17.93 -22.12
CA LYS A 28 4.57 17.76 -20.79
C LYS A 28 3.54 17.73 -19.64
N GLN A 29 2.47 18.51 -19.71
CA GLN A 29 1.42 18.48 -18.71
C GLN A 29 0.63 17.16 -18.73
N GLN A 30 0.34 16.62 -19.91
CA GLN A 30 -0.41 15.37 -20.04
C GLN A 30 0.39 14.14 -19.58
N THR A 31 1.71 14.11 -19.84
CA THR A 31 2.59 13.02 -19.38
C THR A 31 2.84 13.08 -17.86
N SER A 32 2.88 14.25 -17.25
CA SER A 32 3.04 14.39 -15.79
C SER A 32 1.83 13.80 -15.05
N HIS A 33 0.62 14.10 -15.46
CA HIS A 33 -0.60 13.59 -14.83
C HIS A 33 -0.76 12.07 -14.97
N THR A 34 -0.37 11.48 -16.08
CA THR A 34 -0.45 10.02 -16.28
C THR A 34 0.62 9.27 -15.49
N VAL A 35 1.82 9.84 -15.34
CA VAL A 35 2.90 9.22 -14.54
C VAL A 35 2.60 9.30 -13.04
N GLU A 36 2.07 10.41 -12.55
CA GLU A 36 1.67 10.56 -11.14
C GLU A 36 0.50 9.65 -10.78
N ALA A 37 -0.53 9.55 -11.63
CA ALA A 37 -1.66 8.64 -11.40
C ALA A 37 -1.24 7.17 -11.43
N SER A 38 -0.30 6.78 -12.30
CA SER A 38 0.24 5.42 -12.36
C SER A 38 1.12 5.10 -11.14
N ALA A 39 1.93 6.05 -10.68
CA ALA A 39 2.77 5.89 -9.49
C ALA A 39 1.91 5.81 -8.20
N ALA A 40 0.86 6.63 -8.08
CA ALA A 40 -0.06 6.59 -6.96
C ALA A 40 -0.82 5.25 -6.89
N GLY A 41 -1.30 4.72 -8.02
CA GLY A 41 -1.96 3.42 -8.08
C GLY A 41 -1.04 2.24 -7.75
N SER A 42 0.26 2.33 -8.09
CA SER A 42 1.25 1.31 -7.72
C SER A 42 1.61 1.37 -6.23
N ALA A 43 1.71 2.56 -5.64
CA ALA A 43 1.97 2.74 -4.22
C ALA A 43 0.79 2.24 -3.36
N GLU A 44 -0.44 2.53 -3.78
CA GLU A 44 -1.66 2.06 -3.13
C GLU A 44 -1.76 0.52 -3.15
N SER A 45 -1.51 -0.11 -4.28
CA SER A 45 -1.51 -1.57 -4.38
C SER A 45 -0.40 -2.22 -3.54
N SER A 46 0.77 -1.60 -3.44
CA SER A 46 1.87 -2.06 -2.59
C SER A 46 1.54 -1.94 -1.10
N CYS A 47 0.88 -0.85 -0.69
CA CYS A 47 0.37 -0.66 0.67
C CYS A 47 -0.54 -1.82 1.08
N ILE A 48 -1.60 -2.07 0.30
CA ILE A 48 -2.59 -3.10 0.61
C ILE A 48 -1.93 -4.49 0.61
N ALA A 49 -1.12 -4.82 -0.40
CA ALA A 49 -0.44 -6.11 -0.49
C ALA A 49 0.52 -6.37 0.68
N ASN A 50 1.21 -5.35 1.18
CA ASN A 50 2.08 -5.49 2.35
C ASN A 50 1.27 -5.67 3.64
N ALA A 51 0.14 -4.96 3.77
CA ALA A 51 -0.74 -5.11 4.93
C ALA A 51 -1.43 -6.50 4.96
N GLU A 52 -1.90 -6.99 3.82
CA GLU A 52 -2.45 -8.35 3.68
C GLU A 52 -1.39 -9.41 4.06
N ARG A 53 -0.16 -9.28 3.55
CA ARG A 53 0.94 -10.20 3.87
C ARG A 53 1.25 -10.23 5.37
N ALA A 54 1.25 -9.08 6.05
CA ALA A 54 1.47 -9.01 7.49
C ALA A 54 0.34 -9.71 8.26
N SER A 55 -0.92 -9.52 7.87
CA SER A 55 -2.07 -10.19 8.49
C SER A 55 -2.07 -11.70 8.24
N GLU A 56 -1.79 -12.14 7.02
CA GLU A 56 -1.70 -13.57 6.67
C GLU A 56 -0.55 -14.27 7.42
N SER A 57 0.61 -13.63 7.49
CA SER A 57 1.78 -14.17 8.23
C SER A 57 1.46 -14.33 9.71
N TRP A 58 0.83 -13.33 10.31
CA TRP A 58 0.33 -13.39 11.68
C TRP A 58 -0.69 -14.52 11.85
N GLY A 59 -1.77 -14.55 11.05
CA GLY A 59 -2.84 -15.53 11.13
C GLY A 59 -2.35 -16.97 11.01
N SER A 60 -1.37 -17.22 10.12
CA SER A 60 -0.79 -18.54 9.92
C SER A 60 0.11 -19.00 11.08
N GLY A 61 0.73 -18.07 11.80
CA GLY A 61 1.70 -18.39 12.87
C GLY A 61 1.13 -18.41 14.27
N ILE A 62 0.07 -17.63 14.53
CA ILE A 62 -0.43 -17.37 15.88
C ILE A 62 -0.98 -18.61 16.59
N GLY A 63 -1.52 -19.58 15.84
CA GLY A 63 -2.09 -20.81 16.39
C GLY A 63 -1.16 -21.60 17.32
N ARG A 64 0.15 -21.44 17.17
CA ARG A 64 1.17 -22.09 18.01
C ARG A 64 1.25 -21.52 19.43
N PHE A 65 0.69 -20.32 19.66
CA PHE A 65 0.83 -19.57 20.90
C PHE A 65 -0.49 -19.35 21.64
N VAL A 66 -1.58 -20.00 21.19
CA VAL A 66 -2.90 -19.85 21.83
C VAL A 66 -3.14 -20.83 22.98
N ASN A 67 -2.34 -21.91 23.06
CA ASN A 67 -2.45 -22.94 24.08
C ASN A 67 -1.10 -23.21 24.77
N PRO A 68 -1.07 -23.41 26.11
CA PRO A 68 0.14 -23.78 26.82
C PRO A 68 0.59 -25.22 26.49
N PRO A 69 1.87 -25.56 26.65
CA PRO A 69 2.93 -24.68 27.18
C PRO A 69 3.42 -23.66 26.15
N TYR A 70 3.70 -22.42 26.58
CA TYR A 70 4.16 -21.36 25.70
C TYR A 70 5.68 -21.38 25.54
N ASP A 71 6.17 -21.53 24.29
CA ASP A 71 7.58 -21.33 23.94
C ASP A 71 7.84 -19.82 23.79
N MET A 72 8.33 -19.20 24.85
CA MET A 72 8.57 -17.75 24.87
C MET A 72 9.72 -17.31 23.95
N ASP A 73 10.68 -18.18 23.63
CA ASP A 73 11.75 -17.87 22.68
C ASP A 73 11.22 -17.89 21.26
N ALA A 74 10.40 -18.88 20.91
CA ALA A 74 9.72 -18.95 19.63
C ALA A 74 8.73 -17.77 19.48
N TRP A 75 8.00 -17.42 20.54
CA TRP A 75 7.13 -16.25 20.57
C TRP A 75 7.89 -14.96 20.30
N SER A 76 9.02 -14.76 20.97
CA SER A 76 9.83 -13.54 20.81
C SER A 76 10.27 -13.33 19.35
N ARG A 77 10.73 -14.40 18.68
CA ARG A 77 11.10 -14.35 17.26
C ARG A 77 9.88 -14.05 16.37
N PHE A 78 8.80 -14.78 16.56
CA PHE A 78 7.57 -14.58 15.79
C PHE A 78 7.01 -13.15 15.93
N ARG A 79 7.03 -12.61 17.16
CA ARG A 79 6.62 -11.23 17.43
C ARG A 79 7.51 -10.22 16.69
N GLN A 80 8.84 -10.38 16.75
CA GLN A 80 9.76 -9.49 16.06
C GLN A 80 9.55 -9.51 14.54
N ASP A 81 9.37 -10.68 13.95
CA ASP A 81 9.10 -10.82 12.52
C ASP A 81 7.77 -10.15 12.14
N THR A 82 6.74 -10.33 12.96
CA THR A 82 5.43 -9.70 12.74
C THR A 82 5.51 -8.18 12.85
N GLU A 83 6.18 -7.65 13.88
CA GLU A 83 6.38 -6.21 14.07
C GLU A 83 7.15 -5.58 12.89
N ALA A 84 8.15 -6.27 12.34
CA ALA A 84 8.90 -5.83 11.16
C ALA A 84 8.00 -5.78 9.90
N GLN A 85 7.12 -6.77 9.73
CA GLN A 85 6.17 -6.78 8.61
C GLN A 85 5.12 -5.67 8.75
N ILE A 86 4.60 -5.44 9.96
CA ILE A 86 3.69 -4.32 10.25
C ILE A 86 4.35 -2.99 9.92
N ALA A 87 5.60 -2.78 10.36
CA ALA A 87 6.35 -1.55 10.09
C ALA A 87 6.55 -1.33 8.58
N THR A 88 6.86 -2.39 7.83
CA THR A 88 6.98 -2.36 6.36
C THR A 88 5.65 -1.99 5.71
N ALA A 89 4.53 -2.56 6.16
CA ALA A 89 3.21 -2.24 5.66
C ALA A 89 2.84 -0.78 5.96
N GLU A 90 3.04 -0.31 7.18
CA GLU A 90 2.75 1.07 7.56
C GLU A 90 3.56 2.09 6.75
N SER A 91 4.86 1.84 6.52
CA SER A 91 5.71 2.71 5.70
C SER A 91 5.29 2.74 4.24
N SER A 92 4.79 1.62 3.71
CA SER A 92 4.27 1.58 2.34
C SER A 92 2.88 2.25 2.20
N CYS A 93 2.18 2.48 3.31
CA CYS A 93 0.85 3.10 3.37
C CYS A 93 0.89 4.59 3.72
N GLU A 94 1.92 5.33 3.35
CA GLU A 94 2.02 6.79 3.60
C GLU A 94 1.09 7.62 2.72
N GLY A 95 0.45 7.03 1.72
CA GLY A 95 -0.52 7.68 0.85
C GLY A 95 -1.75 8.20 1.57
N SER A 96 -2.36 9.25 1.01
CA SER A 96 -3.56 9.91 1.56
C SER A 96 -4.87 9.28 1.10
N SER A 97 -4.85 8.25 0.23
CA SER A 97 -6.06 7.57 -0.23
C SER A 97 -6.80 6.90 0.94
N GLU A 98 -8.11 6.83 0.85
CA GLU A 98 -8.96 6.21 1.88
C GLU A 98 -8.60 4.72 2.08
N SER A 99 -8.29 4.01 0.99
CA SER A 99 -7.81 2.63 1.03
C SER A 99 -6.50 2.47 1.80
N CYS A 100 -5.50 3.35 1.59
CA CYS A 100 -4.25 3.35 2.34
C CYS A 100 -4.47 3.70 3.82
N GLN A 101 -5.36 4.63 4.12
CA GLN A 101 -5.70 4.99 5.50
C GLN A 101 -6.36 3.81 6.22
N THR A 102 -7.27 3.09 5.55
CA THR A 102 -7.95 1.91 6.08
C THR A 102 -6.97 0.76 6.30
N ALA A 103 -6.08 0.48 5.35
CA ALA A 103 -5.03 -0.52 5.51
C ALA A 103 -4.07 -0.18 6.67
N ARG A 104 -3.70 1.09 6.83
CA ARG A 104 -2.89 1.56 7.97
C ARG A 104 -3.62 1.41 9.31
N ALA A 105 -4.94 1.62 9.35
CA ALA A 105 -5.74 1.39 10.56
C ALA A 105 -5.71 -0.10 10.93
N ALA A 106 -5.90 -1.01 9.96
CA ALA A 106 -5.78 -2.45 10.18
C ALA A 106 -4.42 -2.84 10.75
N MET A 107 -3.31 -2.24 10.28
CA MET A 107 -1.97 -2.51 10.80
C MET A 107 -1.77 -2.01 12.24
N ARG A 108 -2.37 -0.87 12.60
CA ARG A 108 -2.38 -0.40 14.01
C ARG A 108 -3.15 -1.35 14.93
N ASP A 109 -4.29 -1.87 14.46
CA ASP A 109 -5.08 -2.84 15.21
C ASP A 109 -4.32 -4.17 15.37
N LEU A 110 -3.62 -4.63 14.33
CA LEU A 110 -2.76 -5.80 14.40
C LEU A 110 -1.61 -5.59 15.40
N ARG A 111 -0.96 -4.43 15.38
CA ARG A 111 0.10 -4.08 16.34
C ARG A 111 -0.40 -4.10 17.79
N SER A 112 -1.59 -3.55 18.04
CA SER A 112 -2.24 -3.60 19.35
C SER A 112 -2.53 -5.03 19.76
N LEU A 113 -3.02 -5.87 18.86
CA LEU A 113 -3.28 -7.29 19.11
C LEU A 113 -2.01 -8.05 19.49
N VAL A 114 -0.90 -7.81 18.79
CA VAL A 114 0.42 -8.40 19.10
C VAL A 114 0.89 -8.00 20.49
N ALA A 115 0.76 -6.72 20.87
CA ALA A 115 1.17 -6.21 22.19
C ALA A 115 0.32 -6.80 23.33
N ASP A 116 -0.98 -6.89 23.12
CA ASP A 116 -1.90 -7.46 24.11
C ASP A 116 -1.64 -8.95 24.32
N LEU A 117 -1.33 -9.67 23.24
CA LEU A 117 -0.96 -11.08 23.35
C LEU A 117 0.39 -11.26 24.04
N ASP A 118 1.40 -10.44 23.76
CA ASP A 118 2.67 -10.48 24.48
C ASP A 118 2.47 -10.32 25.99
N SER A 119 1.63 -9.36 26.37
CA SER A 119 1.27 -9.15 27.79
C SER A 119 0.55 -10.36 28.38
N ALA A 120 -0.42 -10.94 27.67
CA ALA A 120 -1.17 -12.10 28.15
C ALA A 120 -0.27 -13.32 28.35
N LEU A 121 0.62 -13.63 27.38
CA LEU A 121 1.54 -14.75 27.45
C LEU A 121 2.53 -14.61 28.62
N ARG A 122 3.06 -13.40 28.84
CA ARG A 122 3.96 -13.12 30.00
C ARG A 122 3.28 -13.26 31.33
N ASN A 123 1.99 -12.98 31.39
CA ASN A 123 1.16 -13.11 32.61
C ASN A 123 0.53 -14.50 32.77
N GLY A 124 0.77 -15.42 31.84
CA GLY A 124 0.19 -16.76 31.85
C GLY A 124 -1.33 -16.80 31.69
N THR A 125 -1.91 -15.75 31.05
CA THR A 125 -3.34 -15.67 30.77
C THR A 125 -3.63 -16.11 29.33
N SER A 126 -4.76 -16.81 29.13
CA SER A 126 -5.13 -17.27 27.77
C SER A 126 -5.92 -16.18 27.03
N PRO A 127 -5.42 -15.68 25.89
CA PRO A 127 -6.08 -14.64 25.11
C PRO A 127 -7.01 -15.18 24.02
N ALA A 128 -7.21 -16.49 23.93
CA ALA A 128 -7.74 -17.18 22.74
C ALA A 128 -9.09 -16.63 22.22
N GLY A 129 -10.02 -16.23 23.09
CA GLY A 129 -11.36 -15.78 22.67
C GLY A 129 -11.39 -14.43 21.98
N ASP A 130 -10.42 -13.58 22.22
CA ASP A 130 -10.36 -12.21 21.70
C ASP A 130 -9.57 -12.13 20.39
N ILE A 131 -8.60 -13.02 20.19
CA ILE A 131 -7.73 -13.05 19.00
C ILE A 131 -8.54 -13.24 17.73
N VAL A 132 -9.44 -14.23 17.69
CA VAL A 132 -10.21 -14.58 16.49
C VAL A 132 -11.07 -13.40 16.06
N ARG A 133 -11.81 -12.79 16.99
CA ARG A 133 -12.68 -11.65 16.70
C ARG A 133 -11.90 -10.43 16.20
N ARG A 134 -10.74 -10.15 16.80
CA ARG A 134 -9.90 -9.03 16.40
C ARG A 134 -9.25 -9.30 15.05
N GLN A 135 -8.82 -10.53 14.78
CA GLN A 135 -8.32 -10.92 13.47
C GLN A 135 -9.39 -10.73 12.38
N GLU A 136 -10.61 -11.20 12.61
CA GLU A 136 -11.74 -10.96 11.68
C GLU A 136 -11.97 -9.47 11.41
N SER A 137 -11.84 -8.63 12.43
CA SER A 137 -11.97 -7.17 12.26
C SER A 137 -10.87 -6.59 11.38
N ILE A 138 -9.61 -7.04 11.56
CA ILE A 138 -8.47 -6.63 10.75
C ILE A 138 -8.67 -7.07 9.29
N ASP A 139 -9.06 -8.32 9.07
CA ASP A 139 -9.29 -8.87 7.73
C ASP A 139 -10.44 -8.14 7.02
N ASN A 140 -11.50 -7.78 7.74
CA ASN A 140 -12.60 -6.97 7.19
C ASN A 140 -12.14 -5.57 6.78
N GLN A 141 -11.26 -4.91 7.55
CA GLN A 141 -10.68 -3.62 7.19
C GLN A 141 -9.81 -3.75 5.93
N LEU A 142 -8.99 -4.80 5.81
CA LEU A 142 -8.16 -5.04 4.63
C LEU A 142 -9.01 -5.35 3.38
N ASN A 143 -10.07 -6.13 3.51
CA ASN A 143 -11.03 -6.36 2.43
C ASN A 143 -11.72 -5.07 1.99
N ALA A 144 -12.09 -4.19 2.93
CA ALA A 144 -12.65 -2.88 2.61
C ALA A 144 -11.64 -1.99 1.88
N ALA A 145 -10.38 -1.92 2.35
CA ALA A 145 -9.31 -1.19 1.68
C ALA A 145 -9.11 -1.67 0.23
N HIS A 146 -9.13 -2.99 0.01
CA HIS A 146 -9.02 -3.59 -1.31
C HIS A 146 -10.21 -3.22 -2.22
N ALA A 147 -11.43 -3.22 -1.69
CA ALA A 147 -12.63 -2.83 -2.43
C ALA A 147 -12.58 -1.34 -2.83
N MET A 148 -12.15 -0.45 -1.93
CA MET A 148 -11.97 0.99 -2.20
C MET A 148 -10.93 1.22 -3.31
N ALA A 149 -9.80 0.54 -3.27
CA ALA A 149 -8.75 0.65 -4.30
C ALA A 149 -9.21 0.19 -5.68
N ARG A 150 -10.13 -0.78 -5.75
CA ARG A 150 -10.74 -1.21 -7.01
C ARG A 150 -11.79 -0.22 -7.53
N ALA A 151 -12.54 0.41 -6.64
CA ALA A 151 -13.59 1.37 -7.02
C ALA A 151 -13.02 2.71 -7.49
N GLY A 152 -11.82 3.08 -7.05
CA GLY A 152 -11.12 4.30 -7.47
C GLY A 152 -10.40 4.22 -8.81
N LYS A 153 -10.45 3.06 -9.49
CA LYS A 153 -9.92 2.84 -10.85
C LYS A 153 -11.03 2.96 -11.88
#